data_7112f86a84fb9daf30dade5d16d8bbac
#
_entry.id   7112f86a84fb9daf30dade5d16d8bbac
#
_cell.length_a   1.000
_cell.length_b   1.000
_cell.length_c   1.000
_cell.angle_alpha   90.00
_cell.angle_beta   90.00
_cell.angle_gamma   90.00
#
_symmetry.space_group_name_H-M   'P 1'
#
loop_
_entity.id
_entity.type
_entity.pdbx_description
1 polymer ?
#
loop_
_entity_poly.entity_id
_entity_poly.type
_entity_poly.pdbx_seq_one_letter_code
_entity_poly.pdbx_strand_id
1 'polypeptide(L)'
;DYLRHLRQRSLAMGSQTRSPRYLLLMGSTSYDTKNRTSNQVNHVPTYQSPNSFDPLNSYCSDAFYGLMDPSEGAFVEGGGDRMDLGIGRLPVRNVEQADAVVNKISEYMDPNNRGDWRNELVFLADDEDYNVHLNDCNELVRQTEIKYPQGIVRKLFMDAFQQESRPGG
;
A
#
# COMPACT_ATOMS: atom_id res chain seq x y z
N ASP A 1 14.75 -1.17 13.87
CA ASP A 1 16.03 -0.70 14.45
C ASP A 1 17.06 -0.33 13.39
N TYR A 2 17.30 -1.15 12.35
CA TYR A 2 18.31 -0.86 11.33
C TYR A 2 18.03 0.45 10.57
N LEU A 3 16.81 0.69 10.13
CA LEU A 3 16.44 1.93 9.43
C LEU A 3 16.56 3.16 10.33
N ARG A 4 16.16 3.05 11.58
CA ARG A 4 16.37 4.11 12.60
C ARG A 4 17.84 4.42 12.78
N HIS A 5 18.69 3.38 12.85
CA HIS A 5 20.13 3.56 12.95
C HIS A 5 20.71 4.29 11.74
N LEU A 6 20.29 3.93 10.52
CA LEU A 6 20.72 4.62 9.30
C LEU A 6 20.33 6.10 9.30
N ARG A 7 19.10 6.42 9.73
CA ARG A 7 18.62 7.80 9.85
C ARG A 7 19.45 8.57 10.88
N GLN A 8 19.58 8.03 12.08
CA GLN A 8 20.35 8.69 13.16
C GLN A 8 21.79 8.95 12.74
N ARG A 9 22.44 7.99 12.09
CA ARG A 9 23.80 8.15 11.57
C ARG A 9 23.87 9.25 10.50
N SER A 10 22.89 9.32 9.61
CA SER A 10 22.82 10.37 8.61
C SER A 10 22.68 11.76 9.23
N LEU A 11 21.79 11.90 10.22
CA LEU A 11 21.59 13.15 10.96
C LEU A 11 22.86 13.57 11.73
N ALA A 12 23.53 12.63 12.39
CA ALA A 12 24.79 12.87 13.09
C ALA A 12 25.91 13.35 12.17
N MET A 13 25.89 12.95 10.91
CA MET A 13 26.83 13.44 9.90
C MET A 13 26.40 14.76 9.23
N GLY A 14 25.35 15.40 9.72
CA GLY A 14 24.84 16.68 9.20
C GLY A 14 24.25 16.59 7.79
N SER A 15 23.88 15.38 7.34
CA SER A 15 23.40 15.16 5.98
C SER A 15 21.98 14.59 5.93
N GLN A 16 21.01 15.47 5.82
CA GLN A 16 19.63 15.03 5.56
C GLN A 16 19.47 14.33 4.19
N THR A 17 20.34 14.64 3.23
CA THR A 17 20.29 14.06 1.89
C THR A 17 20.72 12.59 1.83
N ARG A 18 21.37 12.08 2.87
CA ARG A 18 21.78 10.67 2.99
C ARG A 18 20.81 9.83 3.84
N SER A 19 19.77 10.43 4.39
CA SER A 19 18.74 9.68 5.11
C SER A 19 17.90 8.86 4.13
N PRO A 20 17.51 7.63 4.50
CA PRO A 20 16.54 6.87 3.71
C PRO A 20 15.26 7.68 3.50
N ARG A 21 14.79 7.76 2.27
CA ARG A 21 13.56 8.46 1.90
C ARG A 21 12.45 7.50 1.48
N TYR A 22 12.85 6.34 1.00
CA TYR A 22 11.95 5.30 0.53
C TYR A 22 12.43 3.92 0.97
N LEU A 23 11.50 3.04 1.22
CA LEU A 23 11.72 1.63 1.51
C LEU A 23 10.86 0.79 0.58
N LEU A 24 11.48 -0.08 -0.20
CA LEU A 24 10.78 -1.09 -0.97
C LEU A 24 10.93 -2.44 -0.28
N LEU A 25 9.81 -3.04 0.11
CA LEU A 25 9.71 -4.37 0.66
C LEU A 25 9.37 -5.33 -0.48
N MET A 26 10.31 -6.17 -0.88
CA MET A 26 10.08 -7.15 -1.94
C MET A 26 9.90 -8.54 -1.33
N GLY A 27 8.65 -8.99 -1.30
CA GLY A 27 8.25 -10.25 -0.70
C GLY A 27 6.88 -10.18 -0.05
N SER A 28 6.13 -11.28 -0.14
CA SER A 28 4.85 -11.43 0.53
C SER A 28 5.04 -11.54 2.03
N THR A 29 3.98 -11.24 2.74
CA THR A 29 3.88 -11.40 4.18
C THR A 29 2.59 -12.13 4.55
N SER A 30 2.54 -12.64 5.76
CA SER A 30 1.38 -13.28 6.35
C SER A 30 1.28 -12.88 7.82
N TYR A 31 0.06 -12.82 8.34
CA TYR A 31 -0.19 -12.71 9.77
C TYR A 31 0.37 -13.90 10.55
N ASP A 32 0.54 -15.05 9.89
CA ASP A 32 1.15 -16.24 10.48
C ASP A 32 2.68 -16.19 10.40
N THR A 33 3.28 -15.35 11.23
CA THR A 33 4.73 -15.18 11.29
C THR A 33 5.50 -16.46 11.66
N LYS A 34 4.83 -17.44 12.26
CA LYS A 34 5.43 -18.71 12.69
C LYS A 34 5.15 -19.85 11.71
N ASN A 35 4.50 -19.57 10.60
CA ASN A 35 4.12 -20.54 9.57
C ASN A 35 3.43 -21.80 10.16
N ARG A 36 2.43 -21.55 11.02
CA ARG A 36 1.64 -22.63 11.67
C ARG A 36 0.54 -23.17 10.77
N THR A 37 0.09 -22.36 9.81
CA THR A 37 -0.88 -22.75 8.80
C THR A 37 -0.14 -23.07 7.50
N SER A 38 -0.53 -24.14 6.84
CA SER A 38 0.08 -24.55 5.58
C SER A 38 -0.10 -23.52 4.48
N ASN A 39 0.90 -23.35 3.61
CA ASN A 39 0.91 -22.49 2.42
C ASN A 39 1.00 -20.98 2.66
N GLN A 40 1.37 -20.53 3.84
CA GLN A 40 1.64 -19.13 4.10
C GLN A 40 3.13 -18.84 3.89
N VAL A 41 3.43 -17.97 2.93
CA VAL A 41 4.81 -17.56 2.65
C VAL A 41 5.04 -16.19 3.28
N ASN A 42 5.98 -16.11 4.21
CA ASN A 42 6.35 -14.90 4.92
C ASN A 42 7.82 -14.56 4.63
N HIS A 43 8.07 -13.98 3.46
CA HIS A 43 9.41 -13.59 3.03
C HIS A 43 9.91 -12.34 3.75
N VAL A 44 9.05 -11.33 3.85
CA VAL A 44 9.37 -10.06 4.52
C VAL A 44 8.28 -9.78 5.53
N PRO A 45 8.57 -9.89 6.84
CA PRO A 45 7.57 -9.72 7.88
C PRO A 45 6.90 -8.34 7.83
N THR A 46 5.71 -8.24 8.38
CA THR A 46 4.97 -7.00 8.62
C THR A 46 4.71 -6.84 10.11
N TYR A 47 4.40 -5.64 10.53
CA TYR A 47 3.87 -5.41 11.88
C TYR A 47 2.47 -6.00 12.00
N GLN A 48 2.18 -6.57 13.14
CA GLN A 48 0.85 -7.04 13.50
C GLN A 48 0.39 -6.34 14.76
N SER A 49 -0.88 -5.91 14.76
CA SER A 49 -1.49 -5.31 15.94
C SER A 49 -1.53 -6.32 17.10
N PRO A 50 -1.45 -5.87 18.37
CA PRO A 50 -1.49 -6.77 19.54
C PRO A 50 -2.85 -7.45 19.71
N ASN A 51 -3.92 -6.89 19.14
CA ASN A 51 -5.30 -7.37 19.27
C ASN A 51 -5.67 -8.42 18.22
N SER A 52 -4.83 -9.44 18.03
CA SER A 52 -4.97 -10.43 16.95
C SER A 52 -6.24 -11.30 17.03
N PHE A 53 -6.99 -11.25 18.12
CA PHE A 53 -8.28 -11.94 18.28
C PHE A 53 -9.50 -11.04 18.07
N ASP A 54 -9.27 -9.74 17.87
CA ASP A 54 -10.34 -8.78 17.57
C ASP A 54 -10.41 -8.58 16.07
N PRO A 55 -11.48 -9.06 15.38
CA PRO A 55 -11.58 -8.97 13.93
C PRO A 55 -11.68 -7.52 13.41
N LEU A 56 -12.09 -6.57 14.23
CA LEU A 56 -12.21 -5.17 13.85
C LEU A 56 -10.90 -4.39 14.04
N ASN A 57 -10.09 -4.78 15.03
CA ASN A 57 -8.85 -4.08 15.39
C ASN A 57 -7.60 -4.90 15.08
N SER A 58 -7.75 -6.06 14.41
CA SER A 58 -6.64 -6.89 13.98
C SER A 58 -6.20 -6.51 12.57
N TYR A 59 -4.99 -5.97 12.46
CA TYR A 59 -4.45 -5.55 11.17
C TYR A 59 -2.95 -5.79 11.05
N CYS A 60 -2.49 -5.89 9.81
CA CYS A 60 -1.09 -5.86 9.45
C CYS A 60 -0.75 -4.49 8.85
N SER A 61 0.41 -3.95 9.16
CA SER A 61 0.81 -2.64 8.65
C SER A 61 2.31 -2.57 8.33
N ASP A 62 2.64 -2.14 7.13
CA ASP A 62 4.01 -1.82 6.76
C ASP A 62 4.41 -0.40 7.20
N ALA A 63 3.46 0.45 7.55
CA ALA A 63 3.72 1.80 8.07
C ALA A 63 4.68 1.81 9.26
N PHE A 64 4.68 0.74 10.05
CA PHE A 64 5.62 0.55 11.17
C PHE A 64 7.09 0.75 10.78
N TYR A 65 7.48 0.35 9.58
CA TYR A 65 8.86 0.54 9.10
C TYR A 65 9.20 2.00 8.82
N GLY A 66 8.19 2.86 8.71
CA GLY A 66 8.35 4.29 8.46
C GLY A 66 8.45 5.15 9.71
N LEU A 67 8.21 4.56 10.88
CA LEU A 67 8.23 5.26 12.16
C LEU A 67 9.66 5.31 12.68
N MET A 68 10.34 6.45 12.49
CA MET A 68 11.78 6.54 12.72
C MET A 68 12.16 7.21 14.03
N ASP A 69 11.27 7.96 14.64
CA ASP A 69 11.55 8.65 15.90
C ASP A 69 11.57 7.67 17.09
N PRO A 70 12.42 7.89 18.09
CA PRO A 70 12.58 6.95 19.21
C PRO A 70 11.29 6.74 20.03
N SER A 71 10.39 7.73 20.05
CA SER A 71 9.12 7.69 20.78
C SER A 71 7.98 7.05 20.02
N GLU A 72 8.20 6.74 18.74
CA GLU A 72 7.15 6.19 17.86
C GLU A 72 7.13 4.66 17.84
N GLY A 73 6.04 4.09 17.34
CA GLY A 73 5.88 2.66 17.09
C GLY A 73 5.23 1.89 18.22
N ALA A 74 4.73 2.57 19.24
CA ALA A 74 3.89 1.94 20.26
C ALA A 74 2.48 1.63 19.75
N PHE A 75 2.07 2.19 18.61
CA PHE A 75 0.72 2.10 18.04
C PHE A 75 -0.38 2.30 19.10
N VAL A 76 -0.25 3.37 19.85
CA VAL A 76 -1.29 3.78 20.80
C VAL A 76 -2.41 4.43 20.01
N GLU A 77 -3.64 3.99 20.25
CA GLU A 77 -4.83 4.58 19.63
C GLU A 77 -4.85 6.10 19.85
N GLY A 78 -4.99 6.87 18.78
CA GLY A 78 -4.89 8.33 18.82
C GLY A 78 -3.46 8.88 18.90
N GLY A 79 -2.44 8.03 18.83
CA GLY A 79 -1.04 8.43 18.74
C GLY A 79 -0.76 9.23 17.46
N GLY A 80 0.05 10.28 17.58
CA GLY A 80 0.41 11.15 16.46
C GLY A 80 1.60 10.67 15.65
N ASP A 81 1.85 9.35 15.62
CA ASP A 81 2.98 8.76 14.90
C ASP A 81 2.93 9.11 13.40
N ARG A 82 4.04 9.54 12.83
CA ARG A 82 4.13 9.95 11.44
C ARG A 82 5.21 9.16 10.71
N MET A 83 4.88 8.73 9.50
CA MET A 83 5.89 8.11 8.64
C MET A 83 6.91 9.13 8.15
N ASP A 84 8.18 8.85 8.38
CA ASP A 84 9.32 9.66 7.95
C ASP A 84 9.83 9.27 6.56
N LEU A 85 9.41 8.14 6.03
CA LEU A 85 9.79 7.66 4.70
C LEU A 85 8.61 7.01 3.99
N GLY A 86 8.63 7.06 2.66
CA GLY A 86 7.66 6.37 1.83
C GLY A 86 7.92 4.87 1.82
N ILE A 87 6.87 4.06 1.94
CA ILE A 87 6.97 2.61 1.95
C ILE A 87 6.11 2.03 0.84
N GLY A 88 6.66 1.05 0.14
CA GLY A 88 5.92 0.23 -0.81
C GLY A 88 6.26 -1.24 -0.65
N ARG A 89 5.29 -2.11 -0.90
CA ARG A 89 5.50 -3.55 -0.92
C ARG A 89 5.14 -4.12 -2.27
N LEU A 90 6.03 -4.97 -2.78
CA LEU A 90 5.77 -5.87 -3.90
C LEU A 90 5.55 -7.29 -3.30
N PRO A 91 4.30 -7.75 -3.15
CA PRO A 91 3.98 -8.97 -2.41
C PRO A 91 4.20 -10.23 -3.23
N VAL A 92 5.40 -10.39 -3.76
CA VAL A 92 5.82 -11.55 -4.55
C VAL A 92 6.08 -12.76 -3.64
N ARG A 93 5.71 -13.96 -4.12
CA ARG A 93 5.81 -15.21 -3.37
C ARG A 93 6.89 -16.16 -3.87
N ASN A 94 7.40 -15.92 -5.07
CA ASN A 94 8.44 -16.74 -5.72
C ASN A 94 9.21 -15.91 -6.74
N VAL A 95 10.24 -16.49 -7.31
CA VAL A 95 11.13 -15.82 -8.28
C VAL A 95 10.37 -15.45 -9.54
N GLU A 96 9.50 -16.31 -10.02
CA GLU A 96 8.71 -16.09 -11.25
C GLU A 96 7.81 -14.86 -11.11
N GLN A 97 7.18 -14.66 -9.95
CA GLN A 97 6.40 -13.47 -9.66
C GLN A 97 7.29 -12.22 -9.54
N ALA A 98 8.47 -12.36 -8.93
CA ALA A 98 9.42 -11.27 -8.82
C ALA A 98 9.87 -10.80 -10.22
N ASP A 99 10.24 -11.73 -11.09
CA ASP A 99 10.65 -11.45 -12.47
C ASP A 99 9.51 -10.80 -13.25
N ALA A 100 8.27 -11.29 -13.11
CA ALA A 100 7.11 -10.72 -13.78
C ALA A 100 6.86 -9.26 -13.34
N VAL A 101 7.00 -8.95 -12.06
CA VAL A 101 6.84 -7.58 -11.55
C VAL A 101 7.97 -6.67 -12.02
N VAL A 102 9.22 -7.14 -11.99
CA VAL A 102 10.37 -6.37 -12.49
C VAL A 102 10.23 -6.08 -13.98
N ASN A 103 9.84 -7.09 -14.77
CA ASN A 103 9.61 -6.93 -16.21
C ASN A 103 8.49 -5.91 -16.48
N LYS A 104 7.36 -6.02 -15.77
CA LYS A 104 6.25 -5.05 -15.88
C LYS A 104 6.70 -3.62 -15.58
N ILE A 105 7.51 -3.42 -14.53
CA ILE A 105 8.04 -2.10 -14.19
C ILE A 105 8.98 -1.60 -15.30
N SER A 106 9.86 -2.47 -15.80
CA SER A 106 10.80 -2.14 -16.87
C SER A 106 10.08 -1.76 -18.16
N GLU A 107 9.08 -2.52 -18.56
CA GLU A 107 8.22 -2.22 -19.71
C GLU A 107 7.45 -0.91 -19.53
N TYR A 108 6.93 -0.65 -18.34
CA TYR A 108 6.27 0.60 -18.01
C TYR A 108 7.22 1.80 -18.13
N MET A 109 8.48 1.64 -17.77
CA MET A 109 9.47 2.70 -17.83
C MET A 109 10.10 2.88 -19.21
N ASP A 110 9.90 1.92 -20.14
CA ASP A 110 10.44 2.02 -21.50
C ASP A 110 9.82 3.21 -22.25
N PRO A 111 10.63 4.14 -22.75
CA PRO A 111 10.14 5.28 -23.55
C PRO A 111 9.40 4.86 -24.83
N ASN A 112 9.72 3.68 -25.38
CA ASN A 112 9.08 3.15 -26.58
C ASN A 112 7.71 2.55 -26.31
N ASN A 113 7.41 2.22 -25.07
CA ASN A 113 6.12 1.67 -24.63
C ASN A 113 5.21 2.79 -24.10
N ARG A 114 5.02 3.83 -24.89
CA ARG A 114 4.12 4.95 -24.56
C ARG A 114 2.85 4.85 -25.39
N GLY A 115 1.71 5.07 -24.74
CA GLY A 115 0.41 5.08 -25.40
C GLY A 115 -0.62 5.84 -24.55
N ASP A 116 -1.80 6.05 -25.11
CA ASP A 116 -2.90 6.80 -24.47
C ASP A 116 -3.33 6.18 -23.15
N TRP A 117 -3.12 4.88 -22.97
CA TRP A 117 -3.40 4.15 -21.74
C TRP A 117 -2.69 4.75 -20.50
N ARG A 118 -1.59 5.49 -20.69
CA ARG A 118 -0.88 6.18 -19.59
C ARG A 118 -1.63 7.40 -19.06
N ASN A 119 -2.56 7.92 -19.83
CA ASN A 119 -3.44 9.02 -19.45
C ASN A 119 -4.78 8.51 -18.90
N GLU A 120 -4.94 7.21 -18.80
CA GLU A 120 -6.16 6.57 -18.31
C GLU A 120 -6.10 6.44 -16.78
N LEU A 121 -7.12 6.97 -16.13
CA LEU A 121 -7.32 6.93 -14.68
C LEU A 121 -8.59 6.13 -14.40
N VAL A 122 -8.43 5.00 -13.72
CA VAL A 122 -9.53 4.11 -13.39
C VAL A 122 -9.91 4.29 -11.92
N PHE A 123 -11.17 4.59 -11.66
CA PHE A 123 -11.74 4.72 -10.32
C PHE A 123 -12.67 3.54 -10.07
N LEU A 124 -12.40 2.82 -9.00
CA LEU A 124 -13.18 1.67 -8.55
C LEU A 124 -13.81 1.99 -7.20
N ALA A 125 -15.10 1.75 -7.06
CA ALA A 125 -15.81 1.87 -5.79
C ALA A 125 -16.92 0.82 -5.70
N ASP A 126 -17.17 0.37 -4.48
CA ASP A 126 -18.35 -0.42 -4.13
C ASP A 126 -19.51 0.50 -3.72
N ASP A 127 -20.67 -0.08 -3.57
CA ASP A 127 -21.94 0.58 -3.21
C ASP A 127 -22.39 0.24 -1.78
N GLU A 128 -21.54 -0.44 -1.01
CA GLU A 128 -21.83 -0.74 0.39
C GLU A 128 -21.66 0.50 1.30
N ASP A 129 -21.87 0.33 2.59
CA ASP A 129 -21.73 1.39 3.61
C ASP A 129 -22.50 2.69 3.27
N TYR A 130 -23.76 2.54 2.86
CA TYR A 130 -24.63 3.68 2.46
C TYR A 130 -24.04 4.52 1.32
N ASN A 131 -23.32 3.90 0.41
CA ASN A 131 -22.67 4.54 -0.75
C ASN A 131 -21.59 5.58 -0.37
N VAL A 132 -21.03 5.52 0.82
CA VAL A 132 -20.01 6.49 1.24
C VAL A 132 -18.81 6.43 0.30
N HIS A 133 -18.29 5.24 0.03
CA HIS A 133 -17.13 5.06 -0.84
C HIS A 133 -17.40 5.45 -2.29
N LEU A 134 -18.61 5.16 -2.78
CA LEU A 134 -19.05 5.55 -4.11
C LEU A 134 -19.14 7.08 -4.24
N ASN A 135 -19.71 7.75 -3.24
CA ASN A 135 -19.84 9.21 -3.24
C ASN A 135 -18.47 9.91 -3.16
N ASP A 136 -17.57 9.42 -2.30
CA ASP A 136 -16.21 9.94 -2.18
C ASP A 136 -15.43 9.75 -3.48
N CYS A 137 -15.57 8.58 -4.11
CA CYS A 137 -14.95 8.28 -5.38
C CYS A 137 -15.48 9.19 -6.51
N ASN A 138 -16.80 9.45 -6.56
CA ASN A 138 -17.39 10.39 -7.51
C ASN A 138 -16.83 11.81 -7.34
N GLU A 139 -16.63 12.28 -6.10
CA GLU A 139 -16.04 13.59 -5.87
C GLU A 139 -14.58 13.62 -6.32
N LEU A 140 -13.81 12.56 -6.07
CA LEU A 140 -12.43 12.45 -6.57
C LEU A 140 -12.39 12.48 -8.10
N VAL A 141 -13.30 11.77 -8.77
CA VAL A 141 -13.43 11.83 -10.23
C VAL A 141 -13.69 13.25 -10.70
N ARG A 142 -14.68 13.93 -10.11
CA ARG A 142 -15.02 15.31 -10.45
C ARG A 142 -13.82 16.26 -10.29
N GLN A 143 -13.07 16.13 -9.21
CA GLN A 143 -11.86 16.92 -8.98
C GLN A 143 -10.76 16.60 -10.00
N THR A 144 -10.64 15.33 -10.38
CA THR A 144 -9.67 14.87 -11.36
C THR A 144 -9.98 15.42 -12.74
N GLU A 145 -11.23 15.37 -13.19
CA GLU A 145 -11.67 15.91 -14.48
C GLU A 145 -11.42 17.42 -14.59
N ILE A 146 -11.60 18.15 -13.49
CA ILE A 146 -11.32 19.59 -13.43
C ILE A 146 -9.82 19.89 -13.51
N LYS A 147 -9.02 19.15 -12.74
CA LYS A 147 -7.56 19.40 -12.63
C LYS A 147 -6.76 18.80 -13.77
N TYR A 148 -7.28 17.75 -14.37
CA TYR A 148 -6.62 16.99 -15.43
C TYR A 148 -7.55 16.70 -16.61
N PRO A 149 -8.01 17.75 -17.32
CA PRO A 149 -9.03 17.61 -18.36
C PRO A 149 -8.57 16.82 -19.61
N GLN A 150 -7.27 16.58 -19.75
CA GLN A 150 -6.69 15.77 -20.82
C GLN A 150 -6.63 14.27 -20.46
N GLY A 151 -6.92 13.91 -19.22
CA GLY A 151 -6.95 12.52 -18.77
C GLY A 151 -8.21 11.79 -19.21
N ILE A 152 -8.08 10.50 -19.44
CA ILE A 152 -9.22 9.62 -19.71
C ILE A 152 -9.66 9.04 -18.39
N VAL A 153 -10.83 9.44 -17.89
CA VAL A 153 -11.37 8.93 -16.63
C VAL A 153 -12.34 7.80 -16.92
N ARG A 154 -12.12 6.65 -16.26
CA ARG A 154 -13.03 5.50 -16.27
C ARG A 154 -13.53 5.20 -14.87
N LYS A 155 -14.84 4.98 -14.75
CA LYS A 155 -15.50 4.57 -13.52
C LYS A 155 -15.87 3.09 -13.62
N LEU A 156 -15.47 2.32 -12.62
CA LEU A 156 -15.88 0.93 -12.42
C LEU A 156 -16.59 0.86 -11.06
N PHE A 157 -17.82 1.29 -11.03
CA PHE A 157 -18.64 1.28 -9.81
C PHE A 157 -19.46 0.01 -9.77
N MET A 158 -19.46 -0.65 -8.61
CA MET A 158 -20.07 -1.98 -8.47
C MET A 158 -21.58 -1.97 -8.65
N ASP A 159 -22.26 -0.86 -8.34
CA ASP A 159 -23.68 -0.65 -8.57
C ASP A 159 -24.11 -0.73 -10.05
N ALA A 160 -23.16 -0.52 -10.97
CA ALA A 160 -23.41 -0.65 -12.41
C ALA A 160 -23.40 -2.10 -12.92
N PHE A 161 -23.03 -3.07 -12.06
CA PHE A 161 -22.90 -4.47 -12.42
C PHE A 161 -23.97 -5.32 -11.71
N GLN A 162 -24.34 -6.43 -12.34
CA GLN A 162 -25.26 -7.38 -11.71
C GLN A 162 -24.58 -8.01 -10.48
N GLN A 163 -25.23 -7.88 -9.34
CA GLN A 163 -24.76 -8.42 -8.08
C GLN A 163 -25.42 -9.76 -7.76
N GLU A 164 -24.65 -10.71 -7.26
CA GLU A 164 -25.15 -11.97 -6.74
C GLU A 164 -24.95 -11.99 -5.22
N SER A 165 -26.03 -11.99 -4.48
CA SER A 165 -25.98 -12.14 -3.02
C SER A 165 -25.77 -13.60 -2.65
N ARG A 166 -24.76 -13.89 -1.84
CA ARG A 166 -24.50 -15.23 -1.29
C ARG A 166 -24.60 -15.20 0.24
N PRO A 167 -25.09 -16.27 0.88
CA PRO A 167 -25.08 -16.34 2.34
C PRO A 167 -23.65 -16.26 2.87
N GLY A 168 -23.34 -15.25 3.70
CA GLY A 168 -22.04 -15.07 4.37
C GLY A 168 -21.08 -14.10 3.70
N GLY A 169 -21.49 -13.33 2.74
CA GLY A 169 -20.68 -12.25 2.13
C GLY A 169 -21.52 -11.34 1.33
#